data_232025130c83f99e4c541f5971d5f9a9
#
_entry.id   232025130c83f99e4c541f5971d5f9a9
#
_cell.length_a   1.000
_cell.length_b   1.000
_cell.length_c   1.000
_cell.angle_alpha   90.00
_cell.angle_beta   90.00
_cell.angle_gamma   90.00
#
_symmetry.space_group_name_H-M   'P 1'
#
loop_
_entity.id
_entity.type
_entity.pdbx_description
1 polymer ?
#
loop_
_entity_poly.entity_id
_entity_poly.type
_entity_poly.pdbx_seq_one_letter_code
_entity_poly.pdbx_strand_id
1 'polypeptide(L)'
;TSHKHITLTKVFRGTMYYPDAHNDVLTSLDDNALDDYFNSVCRDKVKILNCAIFTTTHHLGLKKIEEFVVRLKRNRPYRKHLIFSIEDVSTLSIDEIKILVKLRPVSCTLTWNDDNLYAGGALGKIGITKKGREIIHILEENNVFVDTAHLNKKSFWAFSRVTKKPIYNSHSNLFALKRHKRNLTDKQIEQIVKTNGFLGITIYQKFIAESRINARDVANQFDYLI
;
A
#
# COMPACT_ATOMS: atom_id res chain seq x y z
N THR A 1 5.39 8.21 33.73
CA THR A 1 4.83 8.21 32.36
C THR A 1 4.20 6.86 32.11
N SER A 2 2.87 6.81 32.28
CA SER A 2 2.07 5.59 32.21
C SER A 2 1.88 5.21 30.75
N HIS A 3 2.48 4.10 30.33
CA HIS A 3 2.14 3.43 29.07
C HIS A 3 0.78 2.77 29.26
N LYS A 4 -0.24 3.28 28.59
CA LYS A 4 -1.52 2.57 28.45
C LYS A 4 -1.30 1.39 27.53
N HIS A 5 -1.13 0.20 28.09
CA HIS A 5 -1.22 -1.05 27.33
C HIS A 5 -2.65 -1.21 26.82
N ILE A 6 -2.81 -1.17 25.50
CA ILE A 6 -4.05 -1.62 24.87
C ILE A 6 -3.94 -3.14 24.77
N THR A 7 -4.56 -3.84 25.71
CA THR A 7 -4.59 -5.31 25.72
C THR A 7 -5.61 -5.78 24.67
N LEU A 8 -5.13 -6.14 23.48
CA LEU A 8 -5.90 -6.89 22.48
C LEU A 8 -5.82 -8.39 22.79
N THR A 9 -6.39 -8.82 23.93
CA THR A 9 -6.60 -10.23 24.24
C THR A 9 -7.97 -10.70 23.75
N LYS A 10 -8.19 -10.79 22.45
CA LYS A 10 -9.13 -11.74 21.86
C LYS A 10 -8.32 -12.83 21.18
N VAL A 11 -8.06 -13.92 21.88
CA VAL A 11 -7.59 -15.16 21.27
C VAL A 11 -8.71 -15.66 20.36
N PHE A 12 -8.62 -15.39 19.07
CA PHE A 12 -9.52 -15.97 18.08
C PHE A 12 -9.22 -17.48 17.96
N ARG A 13 -10.03 -18.30 18.62
CA ARG A 13 -10.09 -19.73 18.34
C ARG A 13 -10.91 -19.91 17.04
N GLY A 14 -10.24 -19.86 15.89
CA GLY A 14 -10.86 -20.03 14.59
C GLY A 14 -9.83 -19.87 13.48
N THR A 15 -10.19 -20.23 12.25
CA THR A 15 -9.33 -20.00 11.08
C THR A 15 -9.10 -18.50 10.92
N MET A 16 -7.87 -18.06 11.15
CA MET A 16 -7.52 -16.65 11.02
C MET A 16 -7.38 -16.31 9.54
N TYR A 17 -8.24 -15.43 9.06
CA TYR A 17 -8.15 -14.87 7.73
C TYR A 17 -7.44 -13.53 7.80
N TYR A 18 -6.59 -13.25 6.80
CA TYR A 18 -5.86 -11.98 6.72
C TYR A 18 -6.05 -11.32 5.35
N PRO A 19 -6.03 -9.99 5.26
CA PRO A 19 -5.92 -9.28 4.00
C PRO A 19 -4.45 -9.24 3.56
N ASP A 20 -4.23 -9.38 2.25
CA ASP A 20 -2.98 -8.99 1.60
C ASP A 20 -3.18 -7.58 1.03
N ALA A 21 -2.54 -6.60 1.65
CA ALA A 21 -2.77 -5.20 1.35
C ALA A 21 -1.98 -4.69 0.15
N HIS A 22 -1.02 -5.47 -0.36
CA HIS A 22 -0.22 -5.11 -1.54
C HIS A 22 0.46 -6.35 -2.14
N ASN A 23 0.17 -6.62 -3.41
CA ASN A 23 0.71 -7.77 -4.13
C ASN A 23 0.90 -7.47 -5.61
N ASP A 24 2.11 -7.67 -6.14
CA ASP A 24 2.50 -7.33 -7.51
C ASP A 24 2.19 -8.41 -8.56
N VAL A 25 1.49 -9.47 -8.18
CA VAL A 25 1.26 -10.64 -9.06
C VAL A 25 0.59 -10.28 -10.38
N LEU A 26 -0.31 -9.29 -10.37
CA LEU A 26 -1.06 -8.89 -11.56
C LEU A 26 -0.17 -8.35 -12.69
N THR A 27 0.92 -7.67 -12.34
CA THR A 27 1.90 -7.13 -13.28
C THR A 27 3.07 -8.08 -13.55
N SER A 28 3.28 -9.07 -12.68
CA SER A 28 4.46 -9.95 -12.70
C SER A 28 4.21 -11.32 -13.33
N LEU A 29 2.97 -11.81 -13.33
CA LEU A 29 2.62 -13.16 -13.81
C LEU A 29 1.86 -13.11 -15.13
N ASP A 30 2.03 -14.14 -15.96
CA ASP A 30 1.15 -14.42 -17.10
C ASP A 30 -0.23 -14.93 -16.64
N ASP A 31 -1.17 -15.18 -17.57
CA ASP A 31 -2.54 -15.54 -17.21
C ASP A 31 -2.63 -16.91 -16.52
N ASN A 32 -1.85 -17.90 -16.97
CA ASN A 32 -1.90 -19.25 -16.38
C ASN A 32 -1.32 -19.26 -14.96
N ALA A 33 -0.14 -18.63 -14.78
CA ALA A 33 0.49 -18.51 -13.47
C ALA A 33 -0.35 -17.67 -12.49
N LEU A 34 -1.07 -16.66 -12.99
CA LEU A 34 -1.97 -15.83 -12.20
C LEU A 34 -3.18 -16.62 -11.70
N ASP A 35 -3.78 -17.47 -12.55
CA ASP A 35 -4.90 -18.34 -12.16
C ASP A 35 -4.46 -19.35 -11.10
N ASP A 36 -3.30 -19.99 -11.27
CA ASP A 36 -2.73 -20.91 -10.28
C ASP A 36 -2.45 -20.20 -8.96
N TYR A 37 -1.90 -18.99 -9.01
CA TYR A 37 -1.66 -18.18 -7.82
C TYR A 37 -2.97 -17.86 -7.08
N PHE A 38 -4.00 -17.37 -7.76
CA PHE A 38 -5.29 -17.09 -7.13
C PHE A 38 -5.95 -18.35 -6.57
N ASN A 39 -5.85 -19.48 -7.26
CA ASN A 39 -6.30 -20.78 -6.78
C ASN A 39 -5.66 -21.16 -5.45
N SER A 40 -4.35 -20.94 -5.31
CA SER A 40 -3.61 -21.29 -4.09
C SER A 40 -3.90 -20.33 -2.93
N VAL A 41 -3.88 -19.02 -3.19
CA VAL A 41 -3.93 -17.99 -2.13
C VAL A 41 -5.36 -17.71 -1.67
N CYS A 42 -6.32 -17.61 -2.58
CA CYS A 42 -7.72 -17.28 -2.22
C CYS A 42 -8.51 -18.48 -1.65
N ARG A 43 -8.02 -19.72 -1.86
CA ARG A 43 -8.64 -20.93 -1.31
C ARG A 43 -8.48 -21.00 0.20
N ASP A 44 -7.32 -20.64 0.73
CA ASP A 44 -6.96 -20.97 2.09
C ASP A 44 -7.30 -19.90 3.12
N LYS A 45 -6.58 -18.77 3.13
CA LYS A 45 -6.67 -17.82 4.26
C LYS A 45 -6.78 -16.35 3.86
N VAL A 46 -6.50 -15.99 2.63
CA VAL A 46 -6.60 -14.60 2.17
C VAL A 46 -8.04 -14.28 1.82
N LYS A 47 -8.63 -13.32 2.56
CA LYS A 47 -10.00 -12.85 2.34
C LYS A 47 -10.08 -11.69 1.36
N ILE A 48 -9.05 -10.87 1.34
CA ILE A 48 -8.91 -9.73 0.44
C ILE A 48 -7.48 -9.74 -0.08
N LEU A 49 -7.33 -9.72 -1.39
CA LEU A 49 -6.06 -9.61 -2.08
C LEU A 49 -6.04 -8.31 -2.88
N ASN A 50 -5.21 -7.36 -2.48
CA ASN A 50 -5.00 -6.13 -3.22
C ASN A 50 -3.91 -6.33 -4.27
N CYS A 51 -4.32 -6.47 -5.53
CA CYS A 51 -3.42 -6.59 -6.67
C CYS A 51 -2.93 -5.20 -7.07
N ALA A 52 -1.71 -4.86 -6.73
CA ALA A 52 -1.08 -3.62 -7.13
C ALA A 52 -0.73 -3.63 -8.62
N ILE A 53 -1.06 -2.54 -9.31
CA ILE A 53 -0.61 -2.28 -10.68
C ILE A 53 0.56 -1.31 -10.57
N PHE A 54 1.78 -1.84 -10.68
CA PHE A 54 3.01 -1.08 -10.61
C PHE A 54 3.32 -0.44 -11.95
N THR A 55 3.34 0.88 -12.03
CA THR A 55 3.39 1.61 -13.30
C THR A 55 4.79 2.02 -13.72
N THR A 56 5.66 2.38 -12.77
CA THR A 56 6.93 3.07 -13.04
C THR A 56 7.91 2.23 -13.85
N THR A 57 8.16 0.99 -13.46
CA THR A 57 9.14 0.12 -14.14
C THR A 57 8.74 -0.19 -15.57
N HIS A 58 7.44 -0.20 -15.85
CA HIS A 58 6.88 -0.55 -17.16
C HIS A 58 6.38 0.68 -17.92
N HIS A 59 6.53 1.89 -17.38
CA HIS A 59 6.00 3.14 -17.95
C HIS A 59 4.54 3.00 -18.42
N LEU A 60 3.70 2.40 -17.57
CA LEU A 60 2.32 2.10 -17.90
C LEU A 60 1.48 3.37 -17.95
N GLY A 61 0.86 3.65 -19.11
CA GLY A 61 -0.19 4.64 -19.26
C GLY A 61 -1.57 4.07 -18.90
N LEU A 62 -2.58 4.94 -18.88
CA LEU A 62 -3.95 4.62 -18.48
C LEU A 62 -4.53 3.41 -19.24
N LYS A 63 -4.36 3.32 -20.54
CA LYS A 63 -4.85 2.21 -21.38
C LYS A 63 -4.34 0.85 -20.87
N LYS A 64 -3.07 0.78 -20.51
CA LYS A 64 -2.47 -0.48 -20.01
C LYS A 64 -3.00 -0.84 -18.63
N ILE A 65 -3.23 0.15 -17.78
CA ILE A 65 -3.89 -0.04 -16.48
C ILE A 65 -5.31 -0.61 -16.67
N GLU A 66 -6.09 -0.07 -17.61
CA GLU A 66 -7.42 -0.58 -17.94
C GLU A 66 -7.37 -2.04 -18.39
N GLU A 67 -6.39 -2.44 -19.19
CA GLU A 67 -6.18 -3.84 -19.60
C GLU A 67 -5.94 -4.75 -18.37
N PHE A 68 -5.10 -4.34 -17.41
CA PHE A 68 -4.89 -5.08 -16.16
C PHE A 68 -6.15 -5.18 -15.31
N VAL A 69 -6.95 -4.12 -15.21
CA VAL A 69 -8.23 -4.14 -14.49
C VAL A 69 -9.22 -5.10 -15.16
N VAL A 70 -9.27 -5.13 -16.50
CA VAL A 70 -10.09 -6.11 -17.24
C VAL A 70 -9.61 -7.53 -16.98
N ARG A 71 -8.30 -7.76 -17.01
CA ARG A 71 -7.66 -9.05 -16.71
C ARG A 71 -8.04 -9.54 -15.29
N LEU A 72 -7.95 -8.67 -14.29
CA LEU A 72 -8.33 -8.98 -12.92
C LEU A 72 -9.82 -9.37 -12.83
N LYS A 73 -10.70 -8.63 -13.51
CA LYS A 73 -12.16 -8.88 -13.50
C LYS A 73 -12.58 -10.16 -14.20
N ARG A 74 -11.77 -10.72 -15.09
CA ARG A 74 -12.03 -12.02 -15.74
C ARG A 74 -11.95 -13.19 -14.76
N ASN A 75 -11.19 -13.04 -13.67
CA ASN A 75 -11.03 -14.04 -12.61
C ASN A 75 -12.29 -14.17 -11.73
N ARG A 76 -13.42 -14.63 -12.32
CA ARG A 76 -14.74 -14.70 -11.71
C ARG A 76 -14.81 -15.49 -10.39
N PRO A 77 -14.16 -16.68 -10.24
CA PRO A 77 -14.24 -17.47 -9.01
C PRO A 77 -13.78 -16.72 -7.77
N TYR A 78 -12.79 -15.82 -7.93
CA TYR A 78 -12.14 -15.09 -6.82
C TYR A 78 -12.54 -13.61 -6.74
N ARG A 79 -13.42 -13.13 -7.64
CA ARG A 79 -13.79 -11.72 -7.79
C ARG A 79 -14.14 -11.01 -6.48
N LYS A 80 -14.79 -11.70 -5.54
CA LYS A 80 -15.17 -11.13 -4.24
C LYS A 80 -14.00 -10.93 -3.28
N HIS A 81 -12.85 -11.50 -3.59
CA HIS A 81 -11.62 -11.40 -2.81
C HIS A 81 -10.61 -10.42 -3.42
N LEU A 82 -10.77 -10.08 -4.72
CA LEU A 82 -9.81 -9.30 -5.47
C LEU A 82 -10.21 -7.83 -5.49
N ILE A 83 -9.29 -6.97 -5.05
CA ILE A 83 -9.32 -5.53 -5.24
C ILE A 83 -8.03 -5.11 -5.94
N PHE A 84 -7.89 -3.87 -6.35
CA PHE A 84 -6.66 -3.38 -6.95
C PHE A 84 -6.29 -1.99 -6.47
N SER A 85 -5.01 -1.67 -6.54
CA SER A 85 -4.42 -0.37 -6.31
C SER A 85 -3.46 0.01 -7.43
N ILE A 86 -3.09 1.28 -7.48
CA ILE A 86 -2.08 1.78 -8.41
C ILE A 86 -0.85 2.17 -7.61
N GLU A 87 0.27 1.56 -7.95
CA GLU A 87 1.56 1.95 -7.38
C GLU A 87 2.28 2.89 -8.33
N ASP A 88 2.44 4.13 -7.87
CA ASP A 88 3.02 5.27 -8.57
C ASP A 88 2.16 5.84 -9.72
N VAL A 89 1.36 6.84 -9.42
CA VAL A 89 0.55 7.54 -10.44
C VAL A 89 1.36 8.54 -11.28
N SER A 90 2.68 8.64 -11.12
CA SER A 90 3.50 9.65 -11.81
C SER A 90 3.60 9.47 -13.31
N THR A 91 3.26 8.29 -13.81
CA THR A 91 3.19 8.01 -15.26
C THR A 91 1.93 8.58 -15.91
N LEU A 92 0.98 9.08 -15.12
CA LEU A 92 -0.31 9.60 -15.57
C LEU A 92 -0.38 11.12 -15.41
N SER A 93 -1.04 11.78 -16.33
CA SER A 93 -1.48 13.17 -16.19
C SER A 93 -2.64 13.29 -15.21
N ILE A 94 -2.92 14.51 -14.73
CA ILE A 94 -4.07 14.78 -13.84
C ILE A 94 -5.40 14.37 -14.48
N ASP A 95 -5.55 14.58 -15.79
CA ASP A 95 -6.80 14.22 -16.49
C ASP A 95 -6.94 12.70 -16.63
N GLU A 96 -5.85 11.97 -16.85
CA GLU A 96 -5.87 10.52 -16.82
C GLU A 96 -6.19 9.98 -15.42
N ILE A 97 -5.73 10.64 -14.34
CA ILE A 97 -6.08 10.27 -12.97
C ILE A 97 -7.58 10.48 -12.70
N LYS A 98 -8.20 11.54 -13.24
CA LYS A 98 -9.66 11.74 -13.17
C LYS A 98 -10.45 10.62 -13.87
N ILE A 99 -9.86 10.00 -14.90
CA ILE A 99 -10.45 8.83 -15.55
C ILE A 99 -10.19 7.57 -14.72
N LEU A 100 -8.96 7.39 -14.24
CA LEU A 100 -8.53 6.26 -13.43
C LEU A 100 -9.43 6.03 -12.21
N VAL A 101 -9.82 7.08 -11.48
CA VAL A 101 -10.64 6.94 -10.27
C VAL A 101 -12.02 6.32 -10.55
N LYS A 102 -12.53 6.42 -11.80
CA LYS A 102 -13.78 5.77 -12.23
C LYS A 102 -13.65 4.24 -12.30
N LEU A 103 -12.44 3.71 -12.41
CA LEU A 103 -12.17 2.27 -12.34
C LEU A 103 -12.25 1.74 -10.90
N ARG A 104 -12.29 2.65 -9.90
CA ARG A 104 -12.41 2.38 -8.46
C ARG A 104 -11.24 1.59 -7.88
N PRO A 105 -9.97 2.03 -8.05
CA PRO A 105 -8.88 1.48 -7.26
C PRO A 105 -9.14 1.70 -5.77
N VAL A 106 -8.67 0.81 -4.91
CA VAL A 106 -8.79 1.01 -3.45
C VAL A 106 -7.86 2.11 -2.97
N SER A 107 -6.67 2.20 -3.56
CA SER A 107 -5.66 3.20 -3.22
C SER A 107 -4.73 3.51 -4.40
N CYS A 108 -4.05 4.65 -4.29
CA CYS A 108 -2.97 5.04 -5.20
C CYS A 108 -1.79 5.59 -4.38
N THR A 109 -0.54 5.20 -4.70
CA THR A 109 0.65 5.92 -4.25
C THR A 109 0.97 7.08 -5.19
N LEU A 110 1.43 8.20 -4.64
CA LEU A 110 1.79 9.38 -5.44
C LEU A 110 3.15 9.23 -6.13
N THR A 111 3.98 8.35 -5.60
CA THR A 111 5.35 8.12 -6.06
C THR A 111 5.79 6.72 -5.68
N TRP A 112 6.84 6.26 -6.33
CA TRP A 112 7.64 5.14 -5.85
C TRP A 112 8.81 5.68 -4.98
N ASN A 113 10.05 5.31 -5.23
CA ASN A 113 11.18 5.67 -4.34
C ASN A 113 11.79 7.05 -4.59
N ASP A 114 11.67 7.58 -5.81
CA ASP A 114 12.30 8.84 -6.21
C ASP A 114 11.33 10.02 -6.13
N ASP A 115 11.89 11.23 -6.27
CA ASP A 115 11.10 12.44 -6.46
C ASP A 115 10.44 12.43 -7.85
N ASN A 116 9.17 12.85 -7.92
CA ASN A 116 8.46 13.03 -9.18
C ASN A 116 7.66 14.34 -9.20
N LEU A 117 6.79 14.52 -10.20
CA LEU A 117 5.96 15.73 -10.34
C LEU A 117 4.98 15.95 -9.17
N TYR A 118 4.67 14.91 -8.39
CA TYR A 118 3.60 14.92 -7.39
C TYR A 118 4.11 14.90 -5.96
N ALA A 119 5.14 14.10 -5.69
CA ALA A 119 5.64 13.91 -4.32
C ALA A 119 7.11 13.46 -4.30
N GLY A 120 7.71 13.56 -3.13
CA GLY A 120 9.01 12.98 -2.85
C GLY A 120 8.89 11.57 -2.28
N GLY A 121 9.53 10.62 -2.96
CA GLY A 121 9.66 9.23 -2.54
C GLY A 121 10.72 9.01 -1.47
N ALA A 122 10.87 7.78 -0.99
CA ALA A 122 11.73 7.40 0.14
C ALA A 122 13.22 7.78 -0.06
N LEU A 123 13.69 7.82 -1.30
CA LEU A 123 15.05 8.25 -1.67
C LEU A 123 15.12 9.73 -2.06
N GLY A 124 13.98 10.37 -2.27
CA GLY A 124 13.84 11.76 -2.69
C GLY A 124 14.02 12.77 -1.58
N LYS A 125 13.92 14.05 -1.93
CA LYS A 125 14.19 15.19 -1.05
C LYS A 125 13.05 16.21 -0.99
N ILE A 126 12.15 16.23 -1.99
CA ILE A 126 11.01 17.14 -2.01
C ILE A 126 9.88 16.65 -1.09
N GLY A 127 8.87 17.47 -0.89
CA GLY A 127 7.61 17.10 -0.23
C GLY A 127 6.49 16.92 -1.28
N ILE A 128 5.23 17.01 -0.83
CA ILE A 128 4.07 17.04 -1.73
C ILE A 128 4.08 18.36 -2.52
N THR A 129 4.00 18.27 -3.84
CA THR A 129 3.95 19.45 -4.73
C THR A 129 2.53 20.05 -4.79
N LYS A 130 2.37 21.17 -5.50
CA LYS A 130 1.03 21.74 -5.78
C LYS A 130 0.16 20.73 -6.57
N LYS A 131 0.74 20.12 -7.61
CA LYS A 131 0.05 19.08 -8.39
C LYS A 131 -0.27 17.83 -7.55
N GLY A 132 0.64 17.44 -6.66
CA GLY A 132 0.39 16.33 -5.73
C GLY A 132 -0.80 16.60 -4.81
N ARG A 133 -0.98 17.81 -4.31
CA ARG A 133 -2.16 18.20 -3.51
C ARG A 133 -3.46 18.13 -4.32
N GLU A 134 -3.42 18.50 -5.60
CA GLU A 134 -4.57 18.37 -6.49
C GLU A 134 -4.97 16.91 -6.68
N ILE A 135 -3.99 16.02 -6.87
CA ILE A 135 -4.24 14.57 -6.97
C ILE A 135 -4.82 14.01 -5.67
N ILE A 136 -4.27 14.39 -4.51
CA ILE A 136 -4.83 13.97 -3.20
C ILE A 136 -6.32 14.31 -3.14
N HIS A 137 -6.69 15.52 -3.52
CA HIS A 137 -8.09 15.96 -3.53
C HIS A 137 -8.96 15.12 -4.49
N ILE A 138 -8.50 14.90 -5.72
CA ILE A 138 -9.20 14.04 -6.70
C ILE A 138 -9.42 12.63 -6.15
N LEU A 139 -8.39 12.02 -5.57
CA LEU A 139 -8.48 10.67 -5.01
C LEU A 139 -9.48 10.62 -3.84
N GLU A 140 -9.37 11.54 -2.88
CA GLU A 140 -10.24 11.57 -1.69
C GLU A 140 -11.70 11.82 -2.03
N GLU A 141 -12.01 12.72 -2.99
CA GLU A 141 -13.38 12.98 -3.47
C GLU A 141 -14.01 11.76 -4.13
N ASN A 142 -13.19 10.90 -4.73
CA ASN A 142 -13.66 9.66 -5.36
C ASN A 142 -13.56 8.42 -4.45
N ASN A 143 -13.34 8.61 -3.14
CA ASN A 143 -13.20 7.55 -2.14
C ASN A 143 -12.05 6.58 -2.42
N VAL A 144 -10.99 7.05 -3.06
CA VAL A 144 -9.72 6.34 -3.25
C VAL A 144 -8.76 6.79 -2.15
N PHE A 145 -8.13 5.84 -1.44
CA PHE A 145 -7.12 6.17 -0.45
C PHE A 145 -5.83 6.65 -1.13
N VAL A 146 -5.21 7.67 -0.56
CA VAL A 146 -3.80 7.95 -0.84
C VAL A 146 -2.97 7.00 -0.01
N ASP A 147 -2.23 6.12 -0.68
CA ASP A 147 -1.33 5.20 -0.01
C ASP A 147 -0.01 5.93 0.31
N THR A 148 0.35 5.98 1.57
CA THR A 148 1.57 6.64 2.06
C THR A 148 2.81 5.75 1.99
N ALA A 149 2.69 4.50 1.57
CA ALA A 149 3.85 3.68 1.23
C ALA A 149 4.69 4.42 0.18
N HIS A 150 6.00 4.29 0.25
CA HIS A 150 6.99 4.99 -0.57
C HIS A 150 7.19 6.49 -0.29
N LEU A 151 6.29 7.20 0.37
CA LEU A 151 6.52 8.61 0.70
C LEU A 151 7.73 8.78 1.63
N ASN A 152 8.60 9.77 1.35
CA ASN A 152 9.57 10.20 2.34
C ASN A 152 8.90 10.91 3.53
N LYS A 153 9.65 11.14 4.61
CA LYS A 153 9.13 11.78 5.83
C LYS A 153 8.50 13.15 5.55
N LYS A 154 9.09 13.96 4.65
CA LYS A 154 8.61 15.30 4.30
C LYS A 154 7.25 15.24 3.61
N SER A 155 7.10 14.32 2.65
CA SER A 155 5.86 14.05 1.94
C SER A 155 4.80 13.48 2.87
N PHE A 156 5.13 12.50 3.72
CA PHE A 156 4.21 11.94 4.71
C PHE A 156 3.60 13.01 5.62
N TRP A 157 4.44 13.87 6.21
CA TRP A 157 3.93 14.93 7.09
C TRP A 157 3.20 16.05 6.35
N ALA A 158 3.57 16.32 5.09
CA ALA A 158 2.80 17.24 4.25
C ALA A 158 1.41 16.67 3.93
N PHE A 159 1.32 15.37 3.61
CA PHE A 159 0.07 14.65 3.39
C PHE A 159 -0.79 14.61 4.64
N SER A 160 -0.24 14.23 5.79
CA SER A 160 -1.00 14.08 7.04
C SER A 160 -1.65 15.40 7.53
N ARG A 161 -1.17 16.55 7.07
CA ARG A 161 -1.76 17.86 7.37
C ARG A 161 -2.92 18.24 6.46
N VAL A 162 -3.05 17.62 5.31
CA VAL A 162 -4.07 18.01 4.31
C VAL A 162 -5.14 16.95 4.11
N THR A 163 -4.84 15.68 4.42
CA THR A 163 -5.82 14.59 4.28
C THR A 163 -6.99 14.76 5.23
N LYS A 164 -8.19 14.43 4.74
CA LYS A 164 -9.43 14.33 5.52
C LYS A 164 -9.86 12.87 5.74
N LYS A 165 -9.10 11.91 5.22
CA LYS A 165 -9.36 10.48 5.31
C LYS A 165 -8.40 9.82 6.31
N PRO A 166 -8.72 8.64 6.84
CA PRO A 166 -7.75 7.81 7.56
C PRO A 166 -6.49 7.60 6.73
N ILE A 167 -5.32 7.65 7.37
CA ILE A 167 -4.04 7.43 6.68
C ILE A 167 -3.91 5.94 6.37
N TYR A 168 -3.76 5.64 5.08
CA TYR A 168 -3.54 4.29 4.59
C TYR A 168 -2.07 4.10 4.21
N ASN A 169 -1.48 2.99 4.64
CA ASN A 169 -0.14 2.56 4.27
C ASN A 169 -0.15 1.06 4.00
N SER A 170 -0.09 0.68 2.74
CA SER A 170 -0.27 -0.71 2.34
C SER A 170 0.88 -1.63 2.72
N HIS A 171 2.14 -1.11 2.70
CA HIS A 171 3.33 -1.94 2.91
C HIS A 171 4.53 -1.11 3.40
N SER A 172 4.79 -1.18 4.69
CA SER A 172 5.97 -0.62 5.34
C SER A 172 6.33 -1.45 6.56
N ASN A 173 7.53 -1.18 7.14
CA ASN A 173 7.97 -1.79 8.37
C ASN A 173 8.35 -0.72 9.40
N LEU A 174 8.98 -1.11 10.50
CA LEU A 174 9.21 -0.27 11.65
C LEU A 174 10.66 0.21 11.68
N PHE A 175 10.86 1.52 11.65
CA PHE A 175 12.19 2.13 11.67
C PHE A 175 12.95 1.84 12.97
N ALA A 176 12.24 1.68 14.08
CA ALA A 176 12.82 1.33 15.37
C ALA A 176 13.50 -0.04 15.35
N LEU A 177 12.93 -1.02 14.64
CA LEU A 177 13.49 -2.37 14.52
C LEU A 177 14.56 -2.46 13.43
N LYS A 178 14.37 -1.73 12.32
CA LYS A 178 15.34 -1.69 11.22
C LYS A 178 15.39 -0.29 10.61
N ARG A 179 16.53 0.37 10.72
CA ARG A 179 16.77 1.69 10.12
C ARG A 179 16.84 1.59 8.60
N HIS A 180 15.70 1.84 7.96
CA HIS A 180 15.59 1.87 6.50
C HIS A 180 14.73 3.05 6.06
N LYS A 181 15.00 3.67 4.91
CA LYS A 181 14.28 4.86 4.43
C LYS A 181 12.80 4.59 4.14
N ARG A 182 12.45 3.35 3.82
CA ARG A 182 11.07 2.91 3.57
C ARG A 182 10.27 2.60 4.85
N ASN A 183 10.96 2.49 5.99
CA ASN A 183 10.33 2.15 7.26
C ASN A 183 9.79 3.39 7.98
N LEU A 184 8.66 3.23 8.65
CA LEU A 184 7.97 4.28 9.38
C LEU A 184 8.57 4.48 10.76
N THR A 185 8.72 5.73 11.16
CA THR A 185 9.06 6.08 12.54
C THR A 185 7.84 5.97 13.45
N ASP A 186 8.05 5.80 14.76
CA ASP A 186 6.97 5.68 15.75
C ASP A 186 6.00 6.86 15.66
N LYS A 187 6.50 8.09 15.47
CA LYS A 187 5.64 9.28 15.26
C LYS A 187 4.74 9.17 14.02
N GLN A 188 5.20 8.56 12.96
CA GLN A 188 4.38 8.33 11.76
C GLN A 188 3.32 7.25 12.03
N ILE A 189 3.69 6.20 12.76
CA ILE A 189 2.78 5.14 13.19
C ILE A 189 1.70 5.70 14.12
N GLU A 190 2.08 6.49 15.13
CA GLU A 190 1.14 7.19 16.00
C GLU A 190 0.16 8.08 15.21
N GLN A 191 0.64 8.75 14.16
CA GLN A 191 -0.21 9.57 13.31
C GLN A 191 -1.20 8.72 12.49
N ILE A 192 -0.79 7.55 11.99
CA ILE A 192 -1.69 6.58 11.34
C ILE A 192 -2.78 6.15 12.33
N VAL A 193 -2.39 5.75 13.55
CA VAL A 193 -3.33 5.34 14.61
C VAL A 193 -4.31 6.47 14.98
N LYS A 194 -3.84 7.70 15.14
CA LYS A 194 -4.69 8.87 15.44
C LYS A 194 -5.79 9.12 14.41
N THR A 195 -5.58 8.72 13.17
CA THR A 195 -6.57 8.87 12.09
C THR A 195 -7.45 7.64 11.92
N ASN A 196 -7.38 6.63 12.81
CA ASN A 196 -7.96 5.29 12.61
C ASN A 196 -7.53 4.68 11.27
N GLY A 197 -6.25 4.88 10.92
CA GLY A 197 -5.67 4.46 9.66
C GLY A 197 -5.30 2.99 9.62
N PHE A 198 -4.65 2.60 8.54
CA PHE A 198 -4.22 1.23 8.27
C PHE A 198 -2.72 1.16 8.00
N LEU A 199 -2.06 0.16 8.55
CA LEU A 199 -0.65 -0.16 8.29
C LEU A 199 -0.49 -1.63 7.91
N GLY A 200 -0.05 -1.89 6.67
CA GLY A 200 0.38 -3.21 6.22
C GLY A 200 1.87 -3.42 6.47
N ILE A 201 2.21 -4.58 7.06
CA ILE A 201 3.60 -5.00 7.25
C ILE A 201 4.06 -5.79 6.04
N THR A 202 5.19 -5.41 5.44
CA THR A 202 5.77 -6.15 4.32
C THR A 202 6.80 -7.17 4.79
N ILE A 203 6.88 -8.30 4.07
CA ILE A 203 7.87 -9.35 4.32
C ILE A 203 9.17 -9.16 3.51
N TYR A 204 9.37 -7.97 2.93
CA TYR A 204 10.58 -7.69 2.16
C TYR A 204 11.80 -7.65 3.08
N GLN A 205 12.73 -8.60 2.89
CA GLN A 205 13.87 -8.84 3.77
C GLN A 205 14.63 -7.57 4.17
N LYS A 206 15.00 -6.72 3.20
CA LYS A 206 15.81 -5.52 3.45
C LYS A 206 15.16 -4.50 4.40
N PHE A 207 13.84 -4.57 4.58
CA PHE A 207 13.12 -3.69 5.51
C PHE A 207 13.05 -4.27 6.92
N ILE A 208 13.39 -5.55 7.09
CA ILE A 208 13.32 -6.28 8.36
C ILE A 208 14.71 -6.54 8.93
N ALA A 209 15.65 -7.08 8.11
CA ALA A 209 17.00 -7.44 8.55
C ALA A 209 18.04 -7.33 7.43
N GLU A 210 19.32 -7.38 7.79
CA GLU A 210 20.43 -7.45 6.82
C GLU A 210 20.62 -8.86 6.24
N SER A 211 20.30 -9.90 7.02
CA SER A 211 20.43 -11.30 6.65
C SER A 211 19.08 -11.94 6.38
N ARG A 212 19.09 -13.24 6.01
CA ARG A 212 17.87 -14.02 5.77
C ARG A 212 16.92 -13.93 6.96
N ILE A 213 15.67 -13.58 6.68
CA ILE A 213 14.58 -13.48 7.67
C ILE A 213 13.85 -14.81 7.83
N ASN A 214 13.21 -14.97 8.97
CA ASN A 214 12.33 -16.07 9.31
C ASN A 214 10.98 -15.55 9.84
N ALA A 215 10.05 -16.44 10.15
CA ALA A 215 8.70 -16.06 10.63
C ALA A 215 8.74 -15.24 11.94
N ARG A 216 9.73 -15.46 12.80
CA ARG A 216 9.88 -14.70 14.07
C ARG A 216 10.24 -13.26 13.81
N ASP A 217 11.09 -12.97 12.82
CA ASP A 217 11.46 -11.61 12.44
C ASP A 217 10.26 -10.82 11.94
N VAL A 218 9.35 -11.49 11.23
CA VAL A 218 8.07 -10.89 10.80
C VAL A 218 7.14 -10.70 12.00
N ALA A 219 7.01 -11.70 12.89
CA ALA A 219 6.18 -11.60 14.10
C ALA A 219 6.61 -10.42 14.99
N ASN A 220 7.92 -10.20 15.15
CA ASN A 220 8.46 -9.07 15.92
C ASN A 220 7.98 -7.70 15.43
N GLN A 221 7.63 -7.56 14.13
CA GLN A 221 7.04 -6.30 13.63
C GLN A 221 5.65 -6.06 14.23
N PHE A 222 4.85 -7.11 14.41
CA PHE A 222 3.53 -7.02 15.02
C PHE A 222 3.63 -6.87 16.54
N ASP A 223 4.52 -7.64 17.19
CA ASP A 223 4.74 -7.57 18.64
C ASP A 223 5.15 -6.16 19.09
N TYR A 224 5.89 -5.42 18.25
CA TYR A 224 6.28 -4.04 18.54
C TYR A 224 5.10 -3.05 18.49
N LEU A 225 4.04 -3.35 17.75
CA LEU A 225 2.88 -2.48 17.56
C LEU A 225 1.81 -2.64 18.65
N ILE A 226 1.92 -3.69 19.46
CA ILE A 226 0.97 -4.02 20.55
C ILE A 226 1.46 -3.44 21.88
#